data_8f7eb0e198311d96e6ed0007dc001a33
#
_entry.id   8f7eb0e198311d96e6ed0007dc001a33
#
_cell.length_a   1.000
_cell.length_b   1.000
_cell.length_c   1.000
_cell.angle_alpha   90.00
_cell.angle_beta   90.00
_cell.angle_gamma   90.00
#
_symmetry.space_group_name_H-M   'P 1'
#
loop_
_entity.id
_entity.type
_entity.pdbx_description
1 polymer ?
#
loop_
_entity_poly.entity_id
_entity_poly.type
_entity_poly.pdbx_seq_one_letter_code
_entity_poly.pdbx_strand_id
1 'polypeptide(L)'
;MDYFHLFTATSTVAIFCLPLLLFLFSFLWISKAFPTSTNQKKTAPEAGGAWPVIGHLRLLGGPQPPHISLANMADKYGPIFTIKLGVHTALVVSSSEVAKECLTVNDKAFATRPKLLSTEIMAYNHAMIGFAQYGPYWRQVRKFTTIELLSNHRLGSLKHVQESEIKISLQQLYEVWNRKKSSDNDKVLVEMKTWFKDVTLNVIMRIIVGKRIPDSNERDDETLKWKKALDDFVEMSGKFMISDALPFLRWLDIGGDQKFMRKVADELDQVIEGWLREHKQKRVENEANCEKDFMGVMLSLLRDAEEHDADTINKATCLALIIAGEDTTPITLSWALSLLLNNRDALNKI
;
A
#
# COMPACT_ATOMS: atom_id res chain seq x y z
N MET A 1 33.04 41.27 -30.37
CA MET A 1 32.48 39.97 -30.78
C MET A 1 31.39 39.45 -29.83
N ASP A 2 31.26 39.99 -28.67
CA ASP A 2 30.36 39.48 -27.61
C ASP A 2 28.91 39.98 -27.69
N TYR A 3 28.62 41.07 -28.34
CA TYR A 3 27.25 41.59 -28.48
C TYR A 3 26.40 40.83 -29.49
N PHE A 4 26.99 40.12 -30.45
CA PHE A 4 26.27 39.36 -31.44
C PHE A 4 25.77 38.02 -30.89
N HIS A 5 26.49 37.40 -29.96
CA HIS A 5 26.09 36.18 -29.27
C HIS A 5 24.98 36.43 -28.25
N LEU A 6 24.98 37.60 -27.61
CA LEU A 6 23.92 37.96 -26.65
C LEU A 6 22.58 38.20 -27.37
N PHE A 7 22.61 38.82 -28.54
CA PHE A 7 21.40 39.12 -29.37
C PHE A 7 20.77 37.85 -29.97
N THR A 8 21.59 36.87 -30.36
CA THR A 8 21.08 35.57 -30.87
C THR A 8 20.50 34.69 -29.77
N ALA A 9 21.07 34.68 -28.56
CA ALA A 9 20.58 33.91 -27.44
C ALA A 9 19.23 34.45 -26.91
N THR A 10 19.06 35.78 -26.82
CA THR A 10 17.80 36.39 -26.42
C THR A 10 16.69 36.18 -27.44
N SER A 11 17.01 36.19 -28.75
CA SER A 11 16.04 35.93 -29.82
C SER A 11 15.55 34.49 -29.84
N THR A 12 16.42 33.51 -29.61
CA THR A 12 16.03 32.08 -29.56
C THR A 12 15.16 31.77 -28.34
N VAL A 13 15.46 32.31 -27.15
CA VAL A 13 14.63 32.15 -25.96
C VAL A 13 13.25 32.79 -26.15
N ALA A 14 13.18 33.99 -26.75
CA ALA A 14 11.92 34.67 -27.03
C ALA A 14 11.05 33.91 -28.09
N ILE A 15 11.67 33.27 -29.09
CA ILE A 15 10.96 32.47 -30.11
C ILE A 15 10.28 31.24 -29.51
N PHE A 16 10.83 30.63 -28.45
CA PHE A 16 10.24 29.49 -27.79
C PHE A 16 9.30 29.87 -26.64
N CYS A 17 9.62 30.92 -25.87
CA CYS A 17 8.81 31.35 -24.74
C CYS A 17 7.50 32.04 -25.18
N LEU A 18 7.50 32.82 -26.26
CA LEU A 18 6.32 33.56 -26.70
C LEU A 18 5.18 32.63 -27.17
N PRO A 19 5.42 31.61 -28.00
CA PRO A 19 4.35 30.64 -28.36
C PRO A 19 3.87 29.84 -27.15
N LEU A 20 4.75 29.49 -26.22
CA LEU A 20 4.38 28.77 -24.99
C LEU A 20 3.48 29.64 -24.09
N LEU A 21 3.82 30.93 -23.94
CA LEU A 21 2.98 31.86 -23.17
C LEU A 21 1.65 32.13 -23.88
N LEU A 22 1.63 32.25 -25.19
CA LEU A 22 0.40 32.40 -25.96
C LEU A 22 -0.46 31.14 -25.91
N PHE A 23 0.14 29.96 -25.95
CA PHE A 23 -0.56 28.69 -25.76
C PHE A 23 -1.14 28.58 -24.37
N LEU A 24 -0.38 28.90 -23.32
CA LEU A 24 -0.87 28.91 -21.94
C LEU A 24 -1.97 29.94 -21.75
N PHE A 25 -1.83 31.12 -22.32
CA PHE A 25 -2.84 32.18 -22.24
C PHE A 25 -4.12 31.79 -22.98
N SER A 26 -4.01 31.25 -24.21
CA SER A 26 -5.16 30.75 -24.97
C SER A 26 -5.84 29.56 -24.26
N PHE A 27 -5.07 28.63 -23.69
CA PHE A 27 -5.59 27.53 -22.90
C PHE A 27 -6.36 28.00 -21.66
N LEU A 28 -5.83 28.98 -20.93
CA LEU A 28 -6.48 29.59 -19.77
C LEU A 28 -7.74 30.40 -20.18
N TRP A 29 -7.72 31.00 -21.35
CA TRP A 29 -8.86 31.77 -21.86
C TRP A 29 -9.98 30.84 -22.35
N ILE A 30 -9.66 29.77 -23.05
CA ILE A 30 -10.60 28.74 -23.51
C ILE A 30 -11.21 28.02 -22.29
N SER A 31 -10.42 27.71 -21.26
CA SER A 31 -10.94 27.07 -20.04
C SER A 31 -11.92 27.95 -19.25
N LYS A 32 -11.86 29.30 -19.41
CA LYS A 32 -12.82 30.23 -18.82
C LYS A 32 -14.01 30.52 -19.75
N ALA A 33 -13.87 30.32 -21.06
CA ALA A 33 -14.89 30.68 -22.04
C ALA A 33 -16.00 29.63 -22.22
N PHE A 34 -15.80 28.39 -21.74
CA PHE A 34 -16.85 27.37 -21.72
C PHE A 34 -17.40 27.22 -20.30
N PRO A 35 -18.44 28.00 -19.92
CA PRO A 35 -19.21 27.67 -18.74
C PRO A 35 -19.89 26.34 -19.02
N THR A 36 -19.54 25.32 -18.26
CA THR A 36 -20.20 24.01 -18.29
C THR A 36 -21.69 24.24 -18.05
N SER A 37 -22.51 23.88 -19.02
CA SER A 37 -23.96 23.98 -19.02
C SER A 37 -24.54 23.55 -17.68
N THR A 38 -25.25 24.45 -17.04
CA THR A 38 -25.94 24.31 -15.76
C THR A 38 -27.19 23.45 -15.88
N ASN A 39 -27.00 22.14 -15.95
CA ASN A 39 -27.96 21.28 -15.30
C ASN A 39 -27.54 21.27 -13.80
N GLN A 40 -28.29 21.97 -12.96
CA GLN A 40 -28.08 22.03 -11.51
C GLN A 40 -28.32 20.64 -10.87
N LYS A 41 -27.46 19.67 -11.15
CA LYS A 41 -27.25 18.57 -10.23
C LYS A 41 -26.66 19.21 -8.97
N LYS A 42 -27.25 18.96 -7.81
CA LYS A 42 -26.68 19.35 -6.51
C LYS A 42 -25.30 18.69 -6.40
N THR A 43 -24.25 19.42 -6.73
CA THR A 43 -22.87 18.99 -6.60
C THR A 43 -22.34 19.45 -5.25
N ALA A 44 -21.45 18.65 -4.64
CA ALA A 44 -20.76 19.08 -3.43
C ALA A 44 -19.98 20.38 -3.71
N PRO A 45 -19.94 21.33 -2.76
CA PRO A 45 -19.24 22.60 -2.95
C PRO A 45 -17.74 22.37 -3.26
N GLU A 46 -17.20 23.15 -4.18
CA GLU A 46 -15.76 23.13 -4.46
C GLU A 46 -15.03 24.03 -3.45
N ALA A 47 -14.00 23.50 -2.82
CA ALA A 47 -13.15 24.28 -1.91
C ALA A 47 -12.39 25.37 -2.67
N GLY A 48 -12.31 26.56 -2.08
CA GLY A 48 -11.50 27.65 -2.64
C GLY A 48 -10.01 27.46 -2.41
N GLY A 49 -9.17 28.17 -3.19
CA GLY A 49 -7.71 28.15 -3.07
C GLY A 49 -7.00 27.15 -3.99
N ALA A 50 -7.72 26.58 -4.97
CA ALA A 50 -7.13 25.80 -6.04
C ALA A 50 -6.24 26.68 -6.93
N TRP A 51 -5.00 26.22 -7.17
CA TRP A 51 -4.10 26.86 -8.13
C TRP A 51 -4.31 26.27 -9.53
N PRO A 52 -4.03 27.04 -10.59
CA PRO A 52 -4.03 26.48 -11.95
C PRO A 52 -3.13 25.25 -12.03
N VAL A 53 -3.55 24.23 -12.76
CA VAL A 53 -2.85 22.96 -13.03
C VAL A 53 -2.69 22.05 -11.80
N ILE A 54 -2.15 22.56 -10.68
CA ILE A 54 -1.84 21.75 -9.49
C ILE A 54 -3.01 21.63 -8.50
N GLY A 55 -4.04 22.47 -8.63
CA GLY A 55 -5.19 22.45 -7.72
C GLY A 55 -4.81 22.75 -6.27
N HIS A 56 -5.21 21.88 -5.36
CA HIS A 56 -4.97 22.01 -3.90
C HIS A 56 -3.74 21.24 -3.40
N LEU A 57 -2.89 20.70 -4.29
CA LEU A 57 -1.71 19.90 -3.89
C LEU A 57 -0.80 20.65 -2.91
N ARG A 58 -0.64 21.97 -3.07
CA ARG A 58 0.14 22.80 -2.14
C ARG A 58 -0.39 22.76 -0.70
N LEU A 59 -1.70 22.68 -0.52
CA LEU A 59 -2.32 22.64 0.80
C LEU A 59 -2.11 21.28 1.48
N LEU A 60 -2.02 20.21 0.69
CA LEU A 60 -1.80 18.85 1.20
C LEU A 60 -0.33 18.52 1.39
N GLY A 61 0.58 19.19 0.67
CA GLY A 61 2.04 19.05 0.80
C GLY A 61 2.67 20.02 1.81
N GLY A 62 1.88 20.72 2.63
CA GLY A 62 2.36 21.64 3.65
C GLY A 62 2.95 20.97 4.90
N PRO A 63 3.33 21.76 5.92
CA PRO A 63 3.92 21.23 7.15
C PRO A 63 2.94 20.42 8.01
N GLN A 64 1.63 20.59 7.78
CA GLN A 64 0.60 19.82 8.47
C GLN A 64 0.26 18.52 7.71
N PRO A 65 0.00 17.41 8.42
CA PRO A 65 -0.50 16.20 7.80
C PRO A 65 -1.77 16.44 6.97
N PRO A 66 -1.94 15.78 5.81
CA PRO A 66 -3.08 16.01 4.91
C PRO A 66 -4.45 15.92 5.59
N HIS A 67 -4.63 14.99 6.53
CA HIS A 67 -5.91 14.82 7.25
C HIS A 67 -6.26 16.01 8.14
N ILE A 68 -5.27 16.68 8.73
CA ILE A 68 -5.49 17.92 9.51
C ILE A 68 -5.89 19.08 8.58
N SER A 69 -5.18 19.21 7.45
CA SER A 69 -5.51 20.23 6.44
C SER A 69 -6.93 20.03 5.90
N LEU A 70 -7.33 18.79 5.62
CA LEU A 70 -8.69 18.47 5.16
C LEU A 70 -9.75 18.69 6.25
N ALA A 71 -9.45 18.41 7.54
CA ALA A 71 -10.34 18.70 8.65
C ALA A 71 -10.60 20.22 8.78
N ASN A 72 -9.54 21.05 8.74
CA ASN A 72 -9.66 22.51 8.76
C ASN A 72 -10.49 23.04 7.55
N MET A 73 -10.40 22.36 6.40
CA MET A 73 -11.22 22.72 5.24
C MET A 73 -12.67 22.30 5.46
N ALA A 74 -12.95 21.17 6.12
CA ALA A 74 -14.30 20.73 6.45
C ALA A 74 -15.03 21.72 7.38
N ASP A 75 -14.32 22.34 8.33
CA ASP A 75 -14.88 23.39 9.20
C ASP A 75 -15.37 24.59 8.39
N LYS A 76 -14.71 24.88 7.25
CA LYS A 76 -15.05 26.00 6.38
C LYS A 76 -16.09 25.68 5.32
N TYR A 77 -15.99 24.50 4.68
CA TYR A 77 -16.81 24.15 3.50
C TYR A 77 -17.94 23.16 3.81
N GLY A 78 -17.97 22.65 5.05
CA GLY A 78 -18.93 21.65 5.50
C GLY A 78 -18.40 20.21 5.38
N PRO A 79 -19.21 19.23 5.81
CA PRO A 79 -18.78 17.84 5.97
C PRO A 79 -18.57 17.08 4.66
N ILE A 80 -18.96 17.67 3.52
CA ILE A 80 -18.79 17.12 2.18
C ILE A 80 -18.44 18.24 1.20
N PHE A 81 -17.30 18.13 0.54
CA PHE A 81 -16.82 19.11 -0.45
C PHE A 81 -15.86 18.47 -1.44
N THR A 82 -15.54 19.17 -2.51
CA THR A 82 -14.59 18.71 -3.52
C THR A 82 -13.31 19.52 -3.51
N ILE A 83 -12.22 18.85 -3.82
CA ILE A 83 -10.88 19.45 -4.03
C ILE A 83 -10.34 19.01 -5.38
N LYS A 84 -9.37 19.76 -5.91
CA LYS A 84 -8.61 19.41 -7.11
C LYS A 84 -7.22 18.91 -6.72
N LEU A 85 -6.85 17.72 -7.16
CA LEU A 85 -5.53 17.10 -7.02
C LEU A 85 -4.90 17.01 -8.41
N GLY A 86 -4.24 18.09 -8.84
CA GLY A 86 -3.81 18.22 -10.23
C GLY A 86 -5.00 18.19 -11.16
N VAL A 87 -5.04 17.21 -12.09
CA VAL A 87 -6.13 17.04 -13.07
C VAL A 87 -7.36 16.30 -12.49
N HIS A 88 -7.24 15.72 -11.30
CA HIS A 88 -8.30 14.92 -10.69
C HIS A 88 -9.13 15.73 -9.70
N THR A 89 -10.44 15.49 -9.70
CA THR A 89 -11.33 16.00 -8.66
C THR A 89 -11.56 14.89 -7.62
N ALA A 90 -11.37 15.22 -6.35
CA ALA A 90 -11.59 14.32 -5.24
C ALA A 90 -12.72 14.83 -4.34
N LEU A 91 -13.62 13.94 -3.93
CA LEU A 91 -14.64 14.21 -2.92
C LEU A 91 -14.03 13.99 -1.54
N VAL A 92 -14.15 14.98 -0.68
CA VAL A 92 -13.75 14.89 0.72
C VAL A 92 -15.00 14.72 1.58
N VAL A 93 -14.98 13.70 2.42
CA VAL A 93 -16.05 13.37 3.36
C VAL A 93 -15.49 13.42 4.77
N SER A 94 -16.05 14.28 5.61
CA SER A 94 -15.61 14.54 6.99
C SER A 94 -16.70 14.31 8.04
N SER A 95 -17.81 13.63 7.70
CA SER A 95 -18.79 13.22 8.71
C SER A 95 -18.99 11.71 8.67
N SER A 96 -19.28 11.13 9.83
CA SER A 96 -19.56 9.69 10.00
C SER A 96 -20.83 9.27 9.25
N GLU A 97 -21.85 10.12 9.21
CA GLU A 97 -23.13 9.86 8.54
C GLU A 97 -22.94 9.76 7.03
N VAL A 98 -22.25 10.75 6.43
CA VAL A 98 -21.97 10.76 4.98
C VAL A 98 -21.01 9.63 4.61
N ALA A 99 -19.98 9.38 5.44
CA ALA A 99 -19.08 8.26 5.23
C ALA A 99 -19.82 6.92 5.26
N LYS A 100 -20.74 6.72 6.20
CA LYS A 100 -21.59 5.54 6.27
C LYS A 100 -22.42 5.37 5.00
N GLU A 101 -23.05 6.42 4.52
CA GLU A 101 -23.83 6.39 3.28
C GLU A 101 -22.96 6.01 2.08
N CYS A 102 -21.77 6.61 1.92
CA CYS A 102 -20.82 6.29 0.85
C CYS A 102 -20.34 4.84 0.91
N LEU A 103 -20.08 4.30 2.12
CA LEU A 103 -19.48 2.99 2.30
C LEU A 103 -20.49 1.84 2.44
N THR A 104 -21.80 2.14 2.47
CA THR A 104 -22.86 1.14 2.57
C THR A 104 -23.85 1.24 1.42
N VAL A 105 -24.74 2.25 1.44
CA VAL A 105 -25.83 2.41 0.44
C VAL A 105 -25.27 2.64 -0.97
N ASN A 106 -24.23 3.46 -1.07
CA ASN A 106 -23.60 3.86 -2.34
C ASN A 106 -22.23 3.20 -2.55
N ASP A 107 -21.91 2.10 -1.85
CA ASP A 107 -20.59 1.45 -1.86
C ASP A 107 -20.06 1.17 -3.25
N LYS A 108 -20.90 0.68 -4.17
CA LYS A 108 -20.53 0.37 -5.55
C LYS A 108 -20.02 1.58 -6.33
N ALA A 109 -20.56 2.79 -6.04
CA ALA A 109 -20.12 4.01 -6.70
C ALA A 109 -18.72 4.47 -6.21
N PHE A 110 -18.35 4.11 -4.98
CA PHE A 110 -17.10 4.53 -4.34
C PHE A 110 -16.08 3.42 -4.15
N ALA A 111 -16.41 2.16 -4.51
CA ALA A 111 -15.54 1.01 -4.24
C ALA A 111 -14.30 0.93 -5.14
N THR A 112 -14.32 1.55 -6.32
CA THR A 112 -13.19 1.50 -7.26
C THR A 112 -11.98 2.24 -6.74
N ARG A 113 -10.80 1.61 -6.82
CA ARG A 113 -9.53 2.19 -6.39
C ARG A 113 -8.95 3.12 -7.45
N PRO A 114 -8.24 4.20 -7.05
CA PRO A 114 -7.50 5.02 -8.01
C PRO A 114 -6.38 4.20 -8.66
N LYS A 115 -6.13 4.44 -9.94
CA LYS A 115 -5.00 3.84 -10.66
C LYS A 115 -3.76 4.67 -10.41
N LEU A 116 -2.98 4.29 -9.39
CA LEU A 116 -1.74 4.95 -9.02
C LEU A 116 -0.56 4.28 -9.71
N LEU A 117 0.49 5.05 -9.98
CA LEU A 117 1.73 4.55 -10.56
C LEU A 117 2.39 3.48 -9.68
N SER A 118 2.39 3.69 -8.36
CA SER A 118 2.91 2.72 -7.39
C SER A 118 2.20 1.36 -7.50
N THR A 119 0.87 1.36 -7.62
CA THR A 119 0.09 0.12 -7.73
C THR A 119 0.20 -0.55 -9.11
N GLU A 120 0.44 0.23 -10.16
CA GLU A 120 0.77 -0.33 -11.48
C GLU A 120 2.11 -1.06 -11.45
N ILE A 121 3.15 -0.44 -10.88
CA ILE A 121 4.51 -0.99 -10.87
C ILE A 121 4.65 -2.12 -9.85
N MET A 122 4.24 -1.91 -8.60
CA MET A 122 4.55 -2.83 -7.49
C MET A 122 3.44 -3.83 -7.18
N ALA A 123 2.20 -3.59 -7.63
CA ALA A 123 1.06 -4.44 -7.32
C ALA A 123 0.58 -5.26 -8.52
N TYR A 124 1.50 -5.72 -9.38
CA TYR A 124 1.22 -6.54 -10.55
C TYR A 124 0.14 -5.93 -11.46
N ASN A 125 0.34 -4.69 -11.88
CA ASN A 125 -0.64 -3.95 -12.68
C ASN A 125 -2.05 -3.98 -12.04
N HIS A 126 -2.14 -3.61 -10.77
CA HIS A 126 -3.35 -3.59 -9.94
C HIS A 126 -3.97 -4.97 -9.64
N ALA A 127 -3.25 -6.09 -9.83
CA ALA A 127 -3.76 -7.42 -9.53
C ALA A 127 -3.91 -7.70 -8.02
N MET A 128 -3.18 -7.02 -7.15
CA MET A 128 -3.34 -7.18 -5.70
C MET A 128 -4.74 -6.77 -5.24
N ILE A 129 -5.39 -7.61 -4.44
CA ILE A 129 -6.79 -7.42 -3.97
C ILE A 129 -7.07 -6.05 -3.34
N GLY A 130 -6.08 -5.45 -2.64
CA GLY A 130 -6.20 -4.14 -2.01
C GLY A 130 -6.27 -2.97 -3.00
N PHE A 131 -5.74 -3.15 -4.21
CA PHE A 131 -5.59 -2.13 -5.24
C PHE A 131 -6.39 -2.42 -6.51
N ALA A 132 -6.95 -3.60 -6.63
CA ALA A 132 -7.75 -4.02 -7.78
C ALA A 132 -9.02 -3.16 -7.93
N GLN A 133 -9.39 -2.92 -9.17
CA GLN A 133 -10.63 -2.21 -9.49
C GLN A 133 -11.84 -3.03 -9.07
N TYR A 134 -12.88 -2.38 -8.54
CA TYR A 134 -14.12 -3.07 -8.20
C TYR A 134 -14.77 -3.63 -9.48
N GLY A 135 -14.82 -4.96 -9.58
CA GLY A 135 -15.30 -5.66 -10.77
C GLY A 135 -15.37 -7.17 -10.58
N PRO A 136 -15.59 -7.93 -11.68
CA PRO A 136 -15.63 -9.40 -11.65
C PRO A 136 -14.35 -10.00 -11.06
N TYR A 137 -13.19 -9.54 -11.50
CA TYR A 137 -11.88 -9.96 -11.02
C TYR A 137 -11.76 -9.81 -9.50
N TRP A 138 -11.95 -8.60 -8.97
CA TRP A 138 -11.87 -8.33 -7.54
C TRP A 138 -12.81 -9.21 -6.72
N ARG A 139 -14.07 -9.39 -7.20
CA ARG A 139 -15.05 -10.26 -6.51
C ARG A 139 -14.62 -11.72 -6.47
N GLN A 140 -13.98 -12.21 -7.54
CA GLN A 140 -13.47 -13.57 -7.61
C GLN A 140 -12.32 -13.77 -6.63
N VAL A 141 -11.30 -12.92 -6.66
CA VAL A 141 -10.14 -12.98 -5.73
C VAL A 141 -10.61 -12.87 -4.29
N ARG A 142 -11.52 -11.92 -3.99
CA ARG A 142 -12.11 -11.78 -2.66
C ARG A 142 -12.84 -13.03 -2.21
N LYS A 143 -13.62 -13.66 -3.10
CA LYS A 143 -14.34 -14.90 -2.79
C LYS A 143 -13.36 -16.01 -2.40
N PHE A 144 -12.33 -16.24 -3.20
CA PHE A 144 -11.33 -17.27 -2.89
C PHE A 144 -10.60 -16.97 -1.57
N THR A 145 -10.11 -15.77 -1.39
CA THR A 145 -9.42 -15.38 -0.15
C THR A 145 -10.32 -15.56 1.07
N THR A 146 -11.60 -15.18 0.98
CA THR A 146 -12.54 -15.30 2.10
C THR A 146 -12.84 -16.76 2.43
N ILE A 147 -13.07 -17.62 1.44
CA ILE A 147 -13.44 -19.02 1.66
C ILE A 147 -12.23 -19.83 2.10
N GLU A 148 -11.11 -19.72 1.38
CA GLU A 148 -9.96 -20.62 1.52
C GLU A 148 -8.97 -20.18 2.60
N LEU A 149 -9.06 -18.94 3.07
CA LEU A 149 -8.16 -18.42 4.11
C LEU A 149 -8.90 -17.84 5.32
N LEU A 150 -9.86 -16.94 5.09
CA LEU A 150 -10.46 -16.12 6.14
C LEU A 150 -11.77 -16.70 6.71
N SER A 151 -12.23 -17.86 6.25
CA SER A 151 -13.41 -18.49 6.84
C SER A 151 -13.12 -19.03 8.26
N ASN A 152 -14.14 -19.05 9.13
CA ASN A 152 -14.00 -19.57 10.51
C ASN A 152 -13.46 -21.00 10.55
N HIS A 153 -13.84 -21.83 9.58
CA HIS A 153 -13.35 -23.20 9.48
C HIS A 153 -11.83 -23.22 9.22
N ARG A 154 -11.35 -22.45 8.22
CA ARG A 154 -9.92 -22.39 7.89
C ARG A 154 -9.11 -21.74 9.00
N LEU A 155 -9.58 -20.64 9.58
CA LEU A 155 -8.93 -20.01 10.74
C LEU A 155 -8.80 -20.98 11.90
N GLY A 156 -9.85 -21.78 12.18
CA GLY A 156 -9.77 -22.82 13.21
C GLY A 156 -8.74 -23.90 12.91
N SER A 157 -8.63 -24.36 11.65
CA SER A 157 -7.64 -25.35 11.21
C SER A 157 -6.19 -24.81 11.27
N LEU A 158 -6.00 -23.51 11.12
CA LEU A 158 -4.69 -22.85 11.14
C LEU A 158 -4.23 -22.36 12.53
N LYS A 159 -5.08 -22.54 13.54
CA LYS A 159 -4.79 -22.09 14.92
C LYS A 159 -3.47 -22.69 15.47
N HIS A 160 -3.22 -23.97 15.15
CA HIS A 160 -1.98 -24.65 15.55
C HIS A 160 -0.70 -23.99 15.01
N VAL A 161 -0.78 -23.33 13.82
CA VAL A 161 0.35 -22.58 13.24
C VAL A 161 0.66 -21.37 14.11
N GLN A 162 -0.38 -20.60 14.49
CA GLN A 162 -0.25 -19.42 15.36
C GLN A 162 0.33 -19.82 16.73
N GLU A 163 -0.25 -20.84 17.38
CA GLU A 163 0.19 -21.32 18.69
C GLU A 163 1.65 -21.82 18.65
N SER A 164 2.04 -22.54 17.62
CA SER A 164 3.41 -23.04 17.48
C SER A 164 4.43 -21.93 17.26
N GLU A 165 4.12 -20.91 16.44
CA GLU A 165 5.06 -19.80 16.23
C GLU A 165 5.18 -18.90 17.46
N ILE A 166 4.09 -18.65 18.19
CA ILE A 166 4.14 -17.94 19.46
C ILE A 166 5.02 -18.70 20.47
N LYS A 167 4.85 -20.02 20.57
CA LYS A 167 5.65 -20.86 21.46
C LYS A 167 7.13 -20.82 21.10
N ILE A 168 7.48 -20.98 19.83
CA ILE A 168 8.87 -20.91 19.35
C ILE A 168 9.47 -19.54 19.67
N SER A 169 8.74 -18.47 19.40
CA SER A 169 9.21 -17.11 19.63
C SER A 169 9.39 -16.79 21.13
N LEU A 170 8.53 -17.30 22.00
CA LEU A 170 8.70 -17.19 23.45
C LEU A 170 9.92 -17.98 23.95
N GLN A 171 10.16 -19.16 23.41
CA GLN A 171 11.38 -19.94 23.70
C GLN A 171 12.64 -19.18 23.31
N GLN A 172 12.69 -18.60 22.11
CA GLN A 172 13.80 -17.79 21.65
C GLN A 172 14.03 -16.56 22.54
N LEU A 173 12.94 -15.88 22.94
CA LEU A 173 13.03 -14.75 23.86
C LEU A 173 13.62 -15.17 25.21
N TYR A 174 13.19 -16.32 25.75
CA TYR A 174 13.72 -16.89 26.98
C TYR A 174 15.21 -17.24 26.85
N GLU A 175 15.64 -17.82 25.73
CA GLU A 175 17.05 -18.10 25.46
C GLU A 175 17.90 -16.83 25.40
N VAL A 176 17.38 -15.75 24.74
CA VAL A 176 18.04 -14.44 24.73
C VAL A 176 18.20 -13.90 26.14
N TRP A 177 17.14 -13.97 26.96
CA TRP A 177 17.20 -13.56 28.34
C TRP A 177 18.23 -14.39 29.12
N ASN A 178 18.20 -15.71 28.99
CA ASN A 178 19.09 -16.62 29.71
C ASN A 178 20.59 -16.43 29.35
N ARG A 179 20.86 -16.07 28.10
CA ARG A 179 22.24 -15.78 27.62
C ARG A 179 22.73 -14.40 28.07
N LYS A 180 21.86 -13.41 28.17
CA LYS A 180 22.24 -12.01 28.46
C LYS A 180 22.13 -11.64 29.93
N LYS A 181 21.43 -12.41 30.77
CA LYS A 181 21.36 -12.17 32.20
C LYS A 181 22.74 -12.34 32.80
N SER A 182 23.13 -11.45 33.71
CA SER A 182 24.35 -11.53 34.51
C SER A 182 24.00 -11.64 35.99
N SER A 183 24.95 -12.01 36.81
CA SER A 183 24.76 -12.12 38.28
C SER A 183 24.27 -10.82 38.93
N ASP A 184 24.56 -9.65 38.34
CA ASP A 184 24.21 -8.34 38.85
C ASP A 184 22.96 -7.73 38.20
N ASN A 185 22.47 -8.28 37.08
CA ASN A 185 21.32 -7.72 36.39
C ASN A 185 20.47 -8.79 35.69
N ASP A 186 19.32 -9.07 36.24
CA ASP A 186 18.33 -10.02 35.71
C ASP A 186 17.46 -9.43 34.58
N LYS A 187 17.74 -8.18 34.17
CA LYS A 187 16.92 -7.47 33.15
C LYS A 187 17.62 -7.47 31.80
N VAL A 188 16.86 -7.79 30.76
CA VAL A 188 17.30 -7.73 29.36
C VAL A 188 16.38 -6.82 28.58
N LEU A 189 16.97 -5.86 27.85
CA LEU A 189 16.21 -5.00 26.96
C LEU A 189 15.80 -5.76 25.70
N VAL A 190 14.50 -5.73 25.38
CA VAL A 190 13.93 -6.35 24.20
C VAL A 190 13.18 -5.28 23.40
N GLU A 191 13.46 -5.18 22.09
CA GLU A 191 12.70 -4.34 21.19
C GLU A 191 11.41 -5.06 20.77
N MET A 192 10.32 -4.77 21.47
CA MET A 192 9.04 -5.47 21.30
C MET A 192 8.44 -5.31 19.90
N LYS A 193 8.64 -4.15 19.24
CA LYS A 193 8.13 -3.93 17.87
C LYS A 193 8.74 -4.94 16.90
N THR A 194 10.04 -5.11 16.92
CA THR A 194 10.76 -6.09 16.08
C THR A 194 10.36 -7.52 16.43
N TRP A 195 10.22 -7.83 17.73
CA TRP A 195 9.78 -9.16 18.16
C TRP A 195 8.37 -9.48 17.65
N PHE A 196 7.41 -8.58 17.81
CA PHE A 196 6.06 -8.77 17.26
C PHE A 196 6.08 -8.93 15.73
N LYS A 197 6.91 -8.14 15.02
CA LYS A 197 7.05 -8.22 13.57
C LYS A 197 7.56 -9.58 13.12
N ASP A 198 8.58 -10.12 13.78
CA ASP A 198 9.12 -11.44 13.46
C ASP A 198 8.11 -12.57 13.73
N VAL A 199 7.36 -12.51 14.84
CA VAL A 199 6.30 -13.49 15.14
C VAL A 199 5.19 -13.46 14.11
N THR A 200 4.64 -12.28 13.83
CA THR A 200 3.52 -12.15 12.90
C THR A 200 3.91 -12.49 11.47
N LEU A 201 5.12 -12.12 11.05
CA LEU A 201 5.63 -12.48 9.74
C LEU A 201 5.79 -13.99 9.60
N ASN A 202 6.32 -14.69 10.61
CA ASN A 202 6.43 -16.15 10.56
C ASN A 202 5.07 -16.85 10.55
N VAL A 203 4.09 -16.34 11.31
CA VAL A 203 2.72 -16.86 11.27
C VAL A 203 2.14 -16.74 9.86
N ILE A 204 2.20 -15.55 9.26
CA ILE A 204 1.60 -15.32 7.93
C ILE A 204 2.35 -16.11 6.84
N MET A 205 3.67 -16.17 6.90
CA MET A 205 4.50 -16.93 5.96
C MET A 205 4.17 -18.42 5.98
N ARG A 206 4.00 -19.02 7.16
CA ARG A 206 3.62 -20.44 7.27
C ARG A 206 2.22 -20.69 6.76
N ILE A 207 1.31 -19.75 6.95
CA ILE A 207 -0.07 -19.87 6.47
C ILE A 207 -0.13 -19.71 4.93
N ILE A 208 0.60 -18.75 4.37
CA ILE A 208 0.51 -18.40 2.95
C ILE A 208 1.37 -19.29 2.08
N VAL A 209 2.64 -19.54 2.46
CA VAL A 209 3.61 -20.25 1.63
C VAL A 209 4.23 -21.48 2.31
N GLY A 210 3.74 -21.86 3.49
CA GLY A 210 4.22 -23.04 4.22
C GLY A 210 5.65 -22.92 4.75
N LYS A 211 6.26 -21.75 4.72
CA LYS A 211 7.68 -21.52 5.08
C LYS A 211 7.81 -20.68 6.34
N ARG A 212 8.87 -20.95 7.09
CA ARG A 212 9.30 -20.11 8.20
C ARG A 212 10.55 -19.35 7.80
N ILE A 213 10.65 -18.09 8.20
CA ILE A 213 11.84 -17.28 7.99
C ILE A 213 12.89 -17.68 9.03
N PRO A 214 14.17 -17.88 8.64
CA PRO A 214 15.25 -18.18 9.56
C PRO A 214 15.40 -17.15 10.68
N ASP A 215 15.93 -17.59 11.80
CA ASP A 215 16.16 -16.75 12.96
C ASP A 215 17.22 -15.66 12.67
N SER A 216 17.20 -14.60 13.50
CA SER A 216 18.10 -13.45 13.31
C SER A 216 19.59 -13.80 13.25
N ASN A 217 20.00 -14.91 13.86
CA ASN A 217 21.39 -15.37 13.86
C ASN A 217 21.76 -16.19 12.60
N GLU A 218 20.79 -16.65 11.83
CA GLU A 218 20.92 -17.49 10.63
C GLU A 218 20.46 -16.78 9.36
N ARG A 219 20.08 -15.49 9.47
CA ARG A 219 19.57 -14.72 8.31
C ARG A 219 20.73 -14.45 7.35
N ASP A 220 20.52 -14.90 6.13
CA ASP A 220 21.34 -14.54 5.00
C ASP A 220 20.99 -13.13 4.45
N ASP A 221 21.86 -12.62 3.60
CA ASP A 221 21.66 -11.30 2.97
C ASP A 221 20.38 -11.25 2.12
N GLU A 222 19.93 -12.38 1.58
CA GLU A 222 18.72 -12.47 0.75
C GLU A 222 17.46 -12.26 1.60
N THR A 223 17.37 -12.92 2.75
CA THR A 223 16.27 -12.73 3.70
C THR A 223 16.18 -11.28 4.19
N LEU A 224 17.32 -10.65 4.48
CA LEU A 224 17.35 -9.25 4.91
C LEU A 224 16.90 -8.30 3.80
N LYS A 225 17.33 -8.52 2.56
CA LYS A 225 16.89 -7.73 1.39
C LYS A 225 15.40 -7.85 1.16
N TRP A 226 14.86 -9.07 1.23
CA TRP A 226 13.43 -9.30 1.03
C TRP A 226 12.57 -8.61 2.11
N LYS A 227 12.95 -8.71 3.39
CA LYS A 227 12.28 -7.99 4.48
C LYS A 227 12.30 -6.48 4.24
N LYS A 228 13.45 -5.96 3.83
CA LYS A 228 13.56 -4.53 3.49
C LYS A 228 12.66 -4.17 2.31
N ALA A 229 12.56 -5.02 1.29
CA ALA A 229 11.70 -4.77 0.15
C ALA A 229 10.20 -4.74 0.53
N LEU A 230 9.76 -5.52 1.55
CA LEU A 230 8.41 -5.40 2.12
C LEU A 230 8.17 -4.03 2.76
N ASP A 231 9.11 -3.54 3.58
CA ASP A 231 9.04 -2.22 4.19
C ASP A 231 9.03 -1.11 3.12
N ASP A 232 9.93 -1.20 2.14
CA ASP A 232 10.03 -0.26 1.01
C ASP A 232 8.73 -0.25 0.17
N PHE A 233 8.07 -1.41 -0.01
CA PHE A 233 6.76 -1.49 -0.68
C PHE A 233 5.68 -0.69 0.07
N VAL A 234 5.60 -0.87 1.39
CA VAL A 234 4.60 -0.15 2.23
C VAL A 234 4.86 1.36 2.16
N GLU A 235 6.12 1.79 2.31
CA GLU A 235 6.51 3.20 2.23
C GLU A 235 6.13 3.82 0.88
N MET A 236 6.53 3.16 -0.22
CA MET A 236 6.28 3.68 -1.56
C MET A 236 4.80 3.63 -1.96
N SER A 237 4.02 2.67 -1.44
CA SER A 237 2.57 2.62 -1.67
C SER A 237 1.82 3.78 -1.01
N GLY A 238 2.35 4.32 0.09
CA GLY A 238 1.81 5.49 0.79
C GLY A 238 2.33 6.83 0.26
N LYS A 239 3.36 6.82 -0.58
CA LYS A 239 4.00 8.03 -1.08
C LYS A 239 3.15 8.69 -2.17
N PHE A 240 2.90 10.00 -2.00
CA PHE A 240 2.24 10.79 -3.03
C PHE A 240 3.17 11.02 -4.22
N MET A 241 2.72 10.64 -5.42
CA MET A 241 3.45 10.83 -6.65
C MET A 241 2.89 12.01 -7.44
N ILE A 242 3.75 12.94 -7.84
CA ILE A 242 3.36 14.08 -8.69
C ILE A 242 2.77 13.58 -10.02
N SER A 243 3.30 12.49 -10.54
CA SER A 243 2.83 11.85 -11.79
C SER A 243 1.40 11.30 -11.70
N ASP A 244 0.90 10.97 -10.50
CA ASP A 244 -0.50 10.56 -10.32
C ASP A 244 -1.44 11.76 -10.40
N ALA A 245 -1.01 12.92 -9.91
CA ALA A 245 -1.80 14.15 -10.01
C ALA A 245 -1.66 14.85 -11.38
N LEU A 246 -0.51 14.73 -12.03
CA LEU A 246 -0.15 15.35 -13.30
C LEU A 246 0.39 14.29 -14.28
N PRO A 247 -0.47 13.47 -14.92
CA PRO A 247 -0.05 12.31 -15.72
C PRO A 247 0.88 12.66 -16.89
N PHE A 248 0.83 13.88 -17.40
CA PHE A 248 1.71 14.36 -18.45
C PHE A 248 3.18 14.56 -18.00
N LEU A 249 3.47 14.51 -16.69
CA LEU A 249 4.83 14.51 -16.12
C LEU A 249 5.36 13.10 -15.80
N ARG A 250 4.60 12.05 -16.09
CA ARG A 250 4.95 10.67 -15.75
C ARG A 250 6.29 10.21 -16.34
N TRP A 251 6.67 10.73 -17.52
CA TRP A 251 7.93 10.42 -18.19
C TRP A 251 9.16 11.01 -17.48
N LEU A 252 8.98 11.99 -16.60
CA LEU A 252 10.06 12.74 -15.93
C LEU A 252 10.47 12.03 -14.65
N ASP A 253 10.29 10.92 -14.25
CA ASP A 253 10.71 10.24 -13.00
C ASP A 253 11.44 11.16 -12.00
N ILE A 254 10.76 12.23 -11.57
CA ILE A 254 11.31 13.26 -10.68
C ILE A 254 11.61 12.60 -9.33
N GLY A 255 12.90 12.52 -8.99
CA GLY A 255 13.38 11.90 -7.74
C GLY A 255 13.76 10.43 -7.87
N GLY A 256 13.59 9.77 -9.03
CA GLY A 256 13.98 8.37 -9.25
C GLY A 256 13.04 7.36 -8.59
N ASP A 257 11.87 7.79 -8.19
CA ASP A 257 10.89 6.95 -7.47
C ASP A 257 10.40 5.78 -8.32
N GLN A 258 10.18 5.98 -9.63
CA GLN A 258 9.75 4.88 -10.51
C GLN A 258 10.83 3.79 -10.63
N LYS A 259 12.10 4.19 -10.75
CA LYS A 259 13.22 3.26 -10.79
C LYS A 259 13.33 2.48 -9.48
N PHE A 260 13.13 3.17 -8.35
CA PHE A 260 13.15 2.53 -7.03
C PHE A 260 11.99 1.54 -6.87
N MET A 261 10.76 1.90 -7.24
CA MET A 261 9.59 1.02 -7.22
C MET A 261 9.79 -0.23 -8.08
N ARG A 262 10.38 -0.10 -9.28
CA ARG A 262 10.70 -1.26 -10.13
C ARG A 262 11.67 -2.21 -9.43
N LYS A 263 12.72 -1.67 -8.81
CA LYS A 263 13.68 -2.47 -8.03
C LYS A 263 12.97 -3.24 -6.90
N VAL A 264 12.12 -2.56 -6.13
CA VAL A 264 11.34 -3.20 -5.06
C VAL A 264 10.41 -4.30 -5.60
N ALA A 265 9.72 -4.01 -6.71
CA ALA A 265 8.85 -4.99 -7.38
C ALA A 265 9.63 -6.22 -7.84
N ASP A 266 10.80 -6.03 -8.48
CA ASP A 266 11.66 -7.12 -8.95
C ASP A 266 12.19 -7.97 -7.77
N GLU A 267 12.64 -7.35 -6.68
CA GLU A 267 13.12 -8.05 -5.49
C GLU A 267 12.02 -8.90 -4.84
N LEU A 268 10.80 -8.38 -4.73
CA LEU A 268 9.65 -9.12 -4.20
C LEU A 268 9.20 -10.23 -5.15
N ASP A 269 9.15 -9.94 -6.46
CA ASP A 269 8.71 -10.92 -7.46
C ASP A 269 9.67 -12.11 -7.58
N GLN A 270 10.98 -11.89 -7.52
CA GLN A 270 11.98 -12.96 -7.55
C GLN A 270 11.73 -14.01 -6.45
N VAL A 271 11.45 -13.55 -5.24
CA VAL A 271 11.23 -14.45 -4.09
C VAL A 271 9.89 -15.18 -4.21
N ILE A 272 8.81 -14.45 -4.50
CA ILE A 272 7.47 -15.06 -4.59
C ILE A 272 7.36 -16.02 -5.79
N GLU A 273 8.00 -15.71 -6.91
CA GLU A 273 8.10 -16.58 -8.08
C GLU A 273 8.88 -17.87 -7.75
N GLY A 274 9.97 -17.77 -6.96
CA GLY A 274 10.70 -18.93 -6.47
C GLY A 274 9.79 -19.88 -5.67
N TRP A 275 9.01 -19.33 -4.74
CA TRP A 275 8.05 -20.14 -3.97
C TRP A 275 6.95 -20.74 -4.83
N LEU A 276 6.43 -20.00 -5.80
CA LEU A 276 5.42 -20.51 -6.72
C LEU A 276 5.95 -21.69 -7.55
N ARG A 277 7.20 -21.62 -8.05
CA ARG A 277 7.85 -22.71 -8.78
C ARG A 277 8.02 -23.96 -7.92
N GLU A 278 8.47 -23.80 -6.68
CA GLU A 278 8.58 -24.92 -5.74
C GLU A 278 7.22 -25.61 -5.50
N HIS A 279 6.14 -24.84 -5.34
CA HIS A 279 4.81 -25.40 -5.17
C HIS A 279 4.34 -26.15 -6.42
N LYS A 280 4.61 -25.60 -7.62
CA LYS A 280 4.31 -26.27 -8.88
C LYS A 280 5.07 -27.58 -9.03
N GLN A 281 6.36 -27.61 -8.66
CA GLN A 281 7.18 -28.81 -8.71
C GLN A 281 6.66 -29.87 -7.75
N LYS A 282 6.41 -29.55 -6.49
CA LYS A 282 5.83 -30.47 -5.49
C LYS A 282 4.51 -31.07 -5.95
N ARG A 283 3.69 -30.29 -6.63
CA ARG A 283 2.41 -30.77 -7.19
C ARG A 283 2.62 -31.76 -8.31
N VAL A 284 3.62 -31.59 -9.18
CA VAL A 284 3.97 -32.56 -10.24
C VAL A 284 4.46 -33.87 -9.63
N GLU A 285 5.23 -33.80 -8.53
CA GLU A 285 5.76 -34.93 -7.81
C GLU A 285 4.73 -35.66 -6.92
N ASN A 286 3.46 -35.23 -6.95
CA ASN A 286 2.35 -35.78 -6.16
C ASN A 286 2.61 -35.86 -4.64
N GLU A 287 3.36 -34.90 -4.10
CA GLU A 287 3.55 -34.81 -2.65
C GLU A 287 2.22 -34.46 -1.95
N ALA A 288 1.83 -35.29 -0.98
CA ALA A 288 0.57 -35.18 -0.23
C ALA A 288 0.40 -33.86 0.57
N ASN A 289 1.42 -33.01 0.58
CA ASN A 289 1.47 -31.74 1.33
C ASN A 289 1.27 -30.49 0.47
N CYS A 290 1.08 -30.63 -0.85
CA CYS A 290 1.01 -29.48 -1.79
C CYS A 290 -0.17 -28.52 -1.56
N GLU A 291 -1.21 -28.92 -0.82
CA GLU A 291 -2.42 -28.10 -0.62
C GLU A 291 -2.59 -27.62 0.83
N LYS A 292 -1.55 -27.74 1.67
CA LYS A 292 -1.69 -27.37 3.09
C LYS A 292 -1.63 -25.86 3.33
N ASP A 293 -0.90 -25.12 2.51
CA ASP A 293 -0.81 -23.67 2.58
C ASP A 293 -1.68 -22.99 1.52
N PHE A 294 -1.83 -21.67 1.65
CA PHE A 294 -2.75 -20.91 0.80
C PHE A 294 -2.28 -20.85 -0.66
N MET A 295 -0.96 -20.71 -0.92
CA MET A 295 -0.41 -20.68 -2.29
C MET A 295 -0.70 -22.00 -3.05
N GLY A 296 -0.54 -23.13 -2.38
CA GLY A 296 -0.88 -24.45 -2.94
C GLY A 296 -2.37 -24.61 -3.24
N VAL A 297 -3.24 -24.17 -2.32
CA VAL A 297 -4.70 -24.15 -2.55
C VAL A 297 -5.05 -23.27 -3.75
N MET A 298 -4.47 -22.07 -3.84
CA MET A 298 -4.70 -21.15 -4.96
C MET A 298 -4.29 -21.78 -6.31
N LEU A 299 -3.17 -22.51 -6.37
CA LEU A 299 -2.72 -23.22 -7.57
C LEU A 299 -3.74 -24.25 -8.06
N SER A 300 -4.54 -24.85 -7.16
CA SER A 300 -5.56 -25.83 -7.55
C SER A 300 -6.85 -25.18 -8.03
N LEU A 301 -7.16 -23.99 -7.58
CA LEU A 301 -8.44 -23.30 -7.81
C LEU A 301 -8.41 -22.29 -8.94
N LEU A 302 -7.26 -21.62 -9.15
CA LEU A 302 -7.17 -20.53 -10.10
C LEU A 302 -7.22 -21.00 -11.55
N ARG A 303 -7.84 -20.18 -12.37
CA ARG A 303 -7.83 -20.20 -13.82
C ARG A 303 -7.45 -18.82 -14.30
N ASP A 304 -6.97 -18.71 -15.52
CA ASP A 304 -6.68 -17.42 -16.14
C ASP A 304 -7.95 -16.57 -16.17
N ALA A 305 -7.77 -15.29 -15.84
CA ALA A 305 -8.81 -14.27 -15.97
C ALA A 305 -8.52 -13.39 -17.19
N GLU A 306 -9.51 -12.60 -17.65
CA GLU A 306 -9.32 -11.69 -18.79
C GLU A 306 -8.20 -10.67 -18.58
N GLU A 307 -8.00 -10.24 -17.33
CA GLU A 307 -7.04 -9.17 -16.99
C GLU A 307 -5.66 -9.71 -16.55
N HIS A 308 -5.63 -10.93 -15.97
CA HIS A 308 -4.41 -11.50 -15.38
C HIS A 308 -4.38 -13.03 -15.52
N ASP A 309 -3.19 -13.58 -15.73
CA ASP A 309 -2.98 -15.04 -15.70
C ASP A 309 -3.00 -15.60 -14.26
N ALA A 310 -3.21 -16.90 -14.13
CA ALA A 310 -3.37 -17.58 -12.84
C ALA A 310 -2.14 -17.43 -11.92
N ASP A 311 -0.93 -17.42 -12.49
CA ASP A 311 0.30 -17.25 -11.72
C ASP A 311 0.42 -15.85 -11.14
N THR A 312 0.14 -14.83 -11.94
CA THR A 312 0.10 -13.43 -11.50
C THR A 312 -0.94 -13.25 -10.40
N ILE A 313 -2.14 -13.82 -10.54
CA ILE A 313 -3.19 -13.76 -9.51
C ILE A 313 -2.72 -14.40 -8.21
N ASN A 314 -2.08 -15.57 -8.28
CA ASN A 314 -1.54 -16.27 -7.11
C ASN A 314 -0.47 -15.42 -6.41
N LYS A 315 0.56 -15.00 -7.14
CA LYS A 315 1.65 -14.16 -6.62
C LYS A 315 1.13 -12.87 -5.99
N ALA A 316 0.29 -12.13 -6.72
CA ALA A 316 -0.28 -10.87 -6.25
C ALA A 316 -1.12 -11.03 -4.98
N THR A 317 -1.93 -12.11 -4.91
CA THR A 317 -2.79 -12.36 -3.75
C THR A 317 -1.96 -12.77 -2.53
N CYS A 318 -1.02 -13.71 -2.69
CA CYS A 318 -0.13 -14.14 -1.61
C CYS A 318 0.72 -12.99 -1.08
N LEU A 319 1.34 -12.20 -1.95
CA LEU A 319 2.16 -11.06 -1.54
C LEU A 319 1.32 -9.98 -0.83
N ALA A 320 0.11 -9.69 -1.32
CA ALA A 320 -0.79 -8.74 -0.66
C ALA A 320 -1.15 -9.17 0.76
N LEU A 321 -1.38 -10.46 0.99
CA LEU A 321 -1.70 -11.01 2.32
C LEU A 321 -0.49 -11.00 3.25
N ILE A 322 0.70 -11.30 2.74
CA ILE A 322 1.95 -11.23 3.52
C ILE A 322 2.19 -9.79 3.99
N ILE A 323 2.15 -8.82 3.07
CA ILE A 323 2.34 -7.39 3.40
C ILE A 323 1.30 -6.91 4.41
N ALA A 324 0.02 -7.26 4.20
CA ALA A 324 -1.04 -6.84 5.11
C ALA A 324 -0.89 -7.41 6.53
N GLY A 325 -0.45 -8.65 6.66
CA GLY A 325 -0.26 -9.32 7.96
C GLY A 325 1.04 -8.94 8.67
N GLU A 326 2.07 -8.56 7.92
CA GLU A 326 3.40 -8.27 8.43
C GLU A 326 3.47 -6.95 9.18
N ASP A 327 2.74 -5.92 8.77
CA ASP A 327 2.88 -4.56 9.32
C ASP A 327 1.75 -4.19 10.31
N THR A 328 0.50 -4.51 10.00
CA THR A 328 -0.65 -4.02 10.78
C THR A 328 -0.76 -4.64 12.18
N THR A 329 -0.54 -5.94 12.29
CA THR A 329 -0.64 -6.68 13.57
C THR A 329 0.44 -6.27 14.57
N PRO A 330 1.74 -6.18 14.19
CA PRO A 330 2.79 -5.72 15.11
C PRO A 330 2.57 -4.31 15.63
N ILE A 331 2.08 -3.40 14.79
CA ILE A 331 1.75 -2.03 15.19
C ILE A 331 0.66 -2.06 16.26
N THR A 332 -0.42 -2.81 16.02
CA THR A 332 -1.52 -2.95 16.98
C THR A 332 -1.05 -3.52 18.32
N LEU A 333 -0.23 -4.59 18.29
CA LEU A 333 0.33 -5.21 19.50
C LEU A 333 1.27 -4.26 20.25
N SER A 334 2.09 -3.49 19.52
CA SER A 334 3.00 -2.49 20.12
C SER A 334 2.22 -1.39 20.83
N TRP A 335 1.13 -0.89 20.22
CA TRP A 335 0.26 0.09 20.85
C TRP A 335 -0.48 -0.48 22.06
N ALA A 336 -1.01 -1.70 21.95
CA ALA A 336 -1.68 -2.38 23.06
C ALA A 336 -0.74 -2.54 24.26
N LEU A 337 0.49 -3.02 24.03
CA LEU A 337 1.50 -3.15 25.08
C LEU A 337 1.85 -1.78 25.69
N SER A 338 2.08 -0.76 24.87
CA SER A 338 2.37 0.59 25.35
C SER A 338 1.25 1.14 26.22
N LEU A 339 0.00 0.98 25.80
CA LEU A 339 -1.16 1.42 26.58
C LEU A 339 -1.28 0.65 27.92
N LEU A 340 -1.06 -0.67 27.93
CA LEU A 340 -1.07 -1.48 29.15
C LEU A 340 0.03 -1.05 30.12
N LEU A 341 1.24 -0.81 29.65
CA LEU A 341 2.37 -0.36 30.47
C LEU A 341 2.11 1.04 31.08
N ASN A 342 1.37 1.90 30.40
CA ASN A 342 0.98 3.22 30.90
C ASN A 342 -0.29 3.19 31.79
N ASN A 343 -1.02 2.05 31.82
CA ASN A 343 -2.23 1.86 32.61
C ASN A 343 -2.09 0.61 33.49
N ARG A 344 -1.30 0.71 34.55
CA ARG A 344 -0.95 -0.44 35.42
C ARG A 344 -2.15 -1.15 36.03
N ASP A 345 -3.22 -0.42 36.32
CA ASP A 345 -4.46 -1.02 36.84
C ASP A 345 -5.14 -1.95 35.84
N ALA A 346 -5.03 -1.64 34.53
CA ALA A 346 -5.50 -2.52 33.48
C ALA A 346 -4.57 -3.73 33.30
N LEU A 347 -3.25 -3.51 33.34
CA LEU A 347 -2.26 -4.58 33.25
C LEU A 347 -2.38 -5.62 34.38
N ASN A 348 -2.68 -5.19 35.61
CA ASN A 348 -2.85 -6.07 36.76
C ASN A 348 -4.13 -6.91 36.75
N LYS A 349 -5.08 -6.63 35.80
CA LYS A 349 -6.34 -7.37 35.65
C LYS A 349 -6.26 -8.48 34.60
N ILE A 350 -5.18 -8.52 33.81
CA ILE A 350 -4.90 -9.54 32.80
C ILE A 350 -4.07 -10.65 33.44
#